data_2069b62c5935f528ca9654bbc7ac539d
#
_entry.id   2069b62c5935f528ca9654bbc7ac539d
#
_cell.length_a   1.000
_cell.length_b   1.000
_cell.length_c   1.000
_cell.angle_alpha   90.00
_cell.angle_beta   90.00
_cell.angle_gamma   90.00
#
_symmetry.space_group_name_H-M   'P 1'
#
loop_
_entity.id
_entity.type
_entity.pdbx_description
1 polymer ?
#
loop_
_entity_poly.entity_id
_entity_poly.type
_entity_poly.pdbx_seq_one_letter_code
_entity_poly.pdbx_strand_id
1 'polypeptide(L)'
;MKTYIFTGGIGCGKSSAVAAFEQHIGASRTAIFSADKEVQRLLDDEAVLIELSAKLGADAVLTEGSVRRANRTFLREKVFFDSVARHVLESILHPRVFVALKVQQAEAKKMGFELFLAEVPLHYETGNSVTADLIIVVAASQTVQVWRLMERRGLSEPIIEQMLRSQWPIEAKVERADVVIWNDGDSAALAAQLLTLARQHWHDESKRKP
;
A
#
# COMPACT_ATOMS: atom_id res chain seq x y z
N MET A 1 -13.89 -11.46 -11.73
CA MET A 1 -12.83 -11.19 -10.75
C MET A 1 -13.30 -10.04 -9.88
N LYS A 2 -13.35 -10.22 -8.57
CA LYS A 2 -13.59 -9.15 -7.60
C LYS A 2 -12.29 -8.39 -7.32
N THR A 3 -12.40 -7.14 -6.91
CA THR A 3 -11.27 -6.29 -6.54
C THR A 3 -11.49 -5.75 -5.13
N TYR A 4 -10.58 -6.08 -4.20
CA TYR A 4 -10.60 -5.55 -2.84
C TYR A 4 -9.36 -4.68 -2.61
N ILE A 5 -9.58 -3.47 -2.07
CA ILE A 5 -8.52 -2.54 -1.71
C ILE A 5 -8.28 -2.61 -0.21
N PHE A 6 -7.05 -2.88 0.19
CA PHE A 6 -6.57 -2.75 1.56
C PHE A 6 -5.84 -1.41 1.70
N THR A 7 -6.40 -0.53 2.52
CA THR A 7 -5.81 0.77 2.87
C THR A 7 -5.71 0.94 4.38
N GLY A 8 -5.24 2.06 4.87
CA GLY A 8 -5.11 2.35 6.30
C GLY A 8 -3.80 3.07 6.65
N GLY A 9 -3.60 3.36 7.94
CA GLY A 9 -2.44 4.10 8.43
C GLY A 9 -1.12 3.34 8.34
N ILE A 10 -0.02 4.09 8.42
CA ILE A 10 1.31 3.50 8.60
C ILE A 10 1.34 2.73 9.94
N GLY A 11 2.00 1.58 9.99
CA GLY A 11 2.07 0.75 11.22
C GLY A 11 0.80 -0.05 11.53
N CYS A 12 -0.32 0.12 10.78
CA CYS A 12 -1.57 -0.62 11.03
C CYS A 12 -1.52 -2.10 10.64
N GLY A 13 -0.52 -2.56 9.85
CA GLY A 13 -0.36 -3.98 9.51
C GLY A 13 -1.11 -4.44 8.25
N LYS A 14 -1.30 -3.54 7.28
CA LYS A 14 -1.94 -3.84 5.97
C LYS A 14 -1.38 -5.08 5.28
N SER A 15 -0.06 -5.15 5.13
CA SER A 15 0.59 -6.27 4.42
C SER A 15 0.33 -7.61 5.14
N SER A 16 0.31 -7.61 6.48
CA SER A 16 -0.08 -8.80 7.27
C SER A 16 -1.53 -9.18 7.04
N ALA A 17 -2.42 -8.19 6.93
CA ALA A 17 -3.83 -8.42 6.65
C ALA A 17 -4.04 -8.98 5.24
N VAL A 18 -3.37 -8.42 4.23
CA VAL A 18 -3.44 -8.93 2.85
C VAL A 18 -2.95 -10.38 2.78
N ALA A 19 -1.79 -10.68 3.40
CA ALA A 19 -1.24 -12.04 3.40
C ALA A 19 -2.14 -13.05 4.13
N ALA A 20 -2.70 -12.68 5.28
CA ALA A 20 -3.63 -13.54 6.00
C ALA A 20 -4.96 -13.74 5.24
N PHE A 21 -5.46 -12.71 4.58
CA PHE A 21 -6.67 -12.83 3.75
C PHE A 21 -6.43 -13.74 2.53
N GLU A 22 -5.28 -13.58 1.84
CA GLU A 22 -4.88 -14.47 0.76
C GLU A 22 -4.86 -15.94 1.20
N GLN A 23 -4.31 -16.24 2.39
CA GLN A 23 -4.27 -17.60 2.92
C GLN A 23 -5.67 -18.22 3.08
N HIS A 24 -6.69 -17.41 3.42
CA HIS A 24 -8.06 -17.90 3.53
C HIS A 24 -8.74 -18.16 2.19
N ILE A 25 -8.36 -17.40 1.15
CA ILE A 25 -8.94 -17.53 -0.20
C ILE A 25 -8.17 -18.58 -1.03
N GLY A 26 -6.87 -18.60 -0.89
CA GLY A 26 -5.93 -19.42 -1.66
C GLY A 26 -5.15 -18.63 -2.72
N ALA A 27 -3.84 -18.81 -2.73
CA ALA A 27 -2.92 -18.08 -3.62
C ALA A 27 -3.20 -18.35 -5.11
N SER A 28 -3.68 -19.55 -5.47
CA SER A 28 -4.04 -19.89 -6.86
C SER A 28 -5.26 -19.13 -7.40
N ARG A 29 -6.07 -18.56 -6.51
CA ARG A 29 -7.29 -17.81 -6.84
C ARG A 29 -7.11 -16.29 -6.73
N THR A 30 -5.98 -15.84 -6.16
CA THR A 30 -5.77 -14.45 -5.74
C THR A 30 -4.54 -13.86 -6.42
N ALA A 31 -4.68 -12.70 -7.02
CA ALA A 31 -3.56 -11.87 -7.46
C ALA A 31 -3.40 -10.69 -6.50
N ILE A 32 -2.16 -10.32 -6.18
CA ILE A 32 -1.84 -9.26 -5.22
C ILE A 32 -1.04 -8.15 -5.90
N PHE A 33 -1.47 -6.91 -5.69
CA PHE A 33 -0.73 -5.70 -6.00
C PHE A 33 -0.33 -4.99 -4.71
N SER A 34 0.91 -4.51 -4.64
CA SER A 34 1.37 -3.65 -3.54
C SER A 34 1.94 -2.35 -4.10
N ALA A 35 1.33 -1.22 -3.74
CA ALA A 35 1.79 0.10 -4.16
C ALA A 35 3.20 0.39 -3.66
N ASP A 36 3.56 -0.05 -2.44
CA ASP A 36 4.90 0.14 -1.89
C ASP A 36 5.98 -0.64 -2.69
N LYS A 37 5.67 -1.87 -3.10
CA LYS A 37 6.57 -2.66 -3.96
C LYS A 37 6.71 -2.02 -5.34
N GLU A 38 5.62 -1.51 -5.88
CA GLU A 38 5.64 -0.82 -7.18
C GLU A 38 6.45 0.48 -7.12
N VAL A 39 6.34 1.27 -6.05
CA VAL A 39 7.21 2.43 -5.82
C VAL A 39 8.68 2.00 -5.80
N GLN A 40 9.00 0.91 -5.11
CA GLN A 40 10.39 0.40 -5.07
C GLN A 40 10.91 0.04 -6.47
N ARG A 41 10.09 -0.60 -7.30
CA ARG A 41 10.41 -0.93 -8.70
C ARG A 41 10.60 0.32 -9.56
N LEU A 42 9.71 1.30 -9.41
CA LEU A 42 9.75 2.57 -10.15
C LEU A 42 11.00 3.40 -9.82
N LEU A 43 11.50 3.34 -8.59
CA LEU A 43 12.73 4.02 -8.19
C LEU A 43 14.01 3.46 -8.85
N ASP A 44 13.89 2.34 -9.55
CA ASP A 44 14.97 1.76 -10.37
C ASP A 44 14.65 1.85 -11.89
N ASP A 45 13.53 2.52 -12.26
CA ASP A 45 13.12 2.72 -13.65
C ASP A 45 13.82 3.93 -14.28
N GLU A 46 14.44 3.76 -15.45
CA GLU A 46 15.27 4.79 -16.08
C GLU A 46 14.50 6.08 -16.38
N ALA A 47 13.26 5.99 -16.86
CA ALA A 47 12.43 7.17 -17.12
C ALA A 47 12.13 7.95 -15.83
N VAL A 48 11.93 7.24 -14.71
CA VAL A 48 11.73 7.85 -13.39
C VAL A 48 13.03 8.49 -12.90
N LEU A 49 14.18 7.83 -13.07
CA LEU A 49 15.49 8.37 -12.67
C LEU A 49 15.83 9.66 -13.41
N ILE A 50 15.51 9.75 -14.70
CA ILE A 50 15.68 10.99 -15.48
C ILE A 50 14.83 12.12 -14.88
N GLU A 51 13.55 11.88 -14.58
CA GLU A 51 12.69 12.90 -14.00
C GLU A 51 13.10 13.29 -12.57
N LEU A 52 13.51 12.33 -11.74
CA LEU A 52 14.02 12.61 -10.40
C LEU A 52 15.24 13.53 -10.44
N SER A 53 16.22 13.20 -11.30
CA SER A 53 17.41 14.03 -11.49
C SER A 53 17.05 15.44 -11.98
N ALA A 54 16.16 15.56 -12.95
CA ALA A 54 15.76 16.84 -13.53
C ALA A 54 14.99 17.73 -12.55
N LYS A 55 14.10 17.15 -11.73
CA LYS A 55 13.19 17.92 -10.86
C LYS A 55 13.67 18.06 -9.42
N LEU A 56 14.44 17.10 -8.89
CA LEU A 56 14.92 17.09 -7.51
C LEU A 56 16.43 17.32 -7.39
N GLY A 57 17.16 17.33 -8.51
CA GLY A 57 18.60 17.54 -8.58
C GLY A 57 19.37 16.25 -8.84
N ALA A 58 20.63 16.40 -9.27
CA ALA A 58 21.50 15.28 -9.65
C ALA A 58 21.70 14.26 -8.50
N ASP A 59 21.75 14.75 -7.26
CA ASP A 59 21.93 13.93 -6.05
C ASP A 59 20.75 12.94 -5.80
N ALA A 60 19.60 13.14 -6.49
CA ALA A 60 18.49 12.23 -6.41
C ALA A 60 18.76 10.85 -7.06
N VAL A 61 19.85 10.74 -7.84
CA VAL A 61 20.24 9.53 -8.55
C VAL A 61 21.71 9.19 -8.26
N LEU A 62 21.95 7.96 -7.87
CA LEU A 62 23.28 7.39 -7.75
C LEU A 62 23.68 6.73 -9.08
N THR A 63 24.92 6.93 -9.51
CA THR A 63 25.49 6.28 -10.70
C THR A 63 26.77 5.56 -10.29
N GLU A 64 26.77 4.24 -10.44
CA GLU A 64 27.91 3.37 -10.15
C GLU A 64 28.25 2.57 -11.43
N GLY A 65 29.25 3.04 -12.17
CA GLY A 65 29.58 2.50 -13.50
C GLY A 65 28.42 2.72 -14.48
N SER A 66 27.87 1.65 -15.01
CA SER A 66 26.70 1.69 -15.91
C SER A 66 25.36 1.57 -15.21
N VAL A 67 25.34 1.37 -13.88
CA VAL A 67 24.11 1.18 -13.10
C VAL A 67 23.66 2.50 -12.51
N ARG A 68 22.42 2.85 -12.76
CA ARG A 68 21.74 4.01 -12.16
C ARG A 68 20.62 3.54 -11.25
N ARG A 69 20.44 4.22 -10.13
CA ARG A 69 19.37 3.94 -9.17
C ARG A 69 18.99 5.19 -8.39
N ALA A 70 17.80 5.25 -7.85
CA ALA A 70 17.41 6.37 -6.99
C ALA A 70 18.24 6.40 -5.70
N ASN A 71 18.70 7.59 -5.32
CA ASN A 71 19.33 7.83 -4.04
C ASN A 71 18.27 7.90 -2.95
N ARG A 72 17.87 6.73 -2.43
CA ARG A 72 16.75 6.61 -1.47
C ARG A 72 17.02 7.37 -0.17
N THR A 73 18.29 7.50 0.25
CA THR A 73 18.65 8.28 1.43
C THR A 73 18.42 9.76 1.20
N PHE A 74 18.96 10.30 0.11
CA PHE A 74 18.75 11.70 -0.28
C PHE A 74 17.27 12.03 -0.46
N LEU A 75 16.52 11.19 -1.19
CA LEU A 75 15.09 11.40 -1.43
C LEU A 75 14.30 11.42 -0.12
N ARG A 76 14.59 10.49 0.80
CA ARG A 76 13.96 10.44 2.12
C ARG A 76 14.20 11.72 2.91
N GLU A 77 15.45 12.14 3.01
CA GLU A 77 15.83 13.36 3.73
C GLU A 77 15.20 14.59 3.09
N LYS A 78 15.28 14.71 1.76
CA LYS A 78 14.73 15.84 1.03
C LYS A 78 13.23 15.98 1.23
N VAL A 79 12.46 14.90 1.02
CA VAL A 79 10.99 14.95 1.17
C VAL A 79 10.55 15.05 2.63
N PHE A 80 11.44 14.72 3.57
CA PHE A 80 11.15 14.83 4.99
C PHE A 80 11.05 16.31 5.42
N PHE A 81 11.95 17.15 4.95
CA PHE A 81 12.02 18.55 5.33
C PHE A 81 11.38 19.52 4.32
N ASP A 82 11.12 19.08 3.09
CA ASP A 82 10.63 19.90 2.00
C ASP A 82 9.32 19.35 1.42
N SER A 83 8.21 20.04 1.73
CA SER A 83 6.88 19.66 1.23
C SER A 83 6.76 19.81 -0.29
N VAL A 84 7.49 20.77 -0.91
CA VAL A 84 7.49 20.95 -2.37
C VAL A 84 8.19 19.77 -3.02
N ALA A 85 9.37 19.38 -2.51
CA ALA A 85 10.07 18.19 -3.00
C ALA A 85 9.23 16.92 -2.83
N ARG A 86 8.47 16.81 -1.74
CA ARG A 86 7.52 15.70 -1.53
C ARG A 86 6.46 15.68 -2.62
N HIS A 87 5.79 16.79 -2.89
CA HIS A 87 4.79 16.87 -3.96
C HIS A 87 5.38 16.57 -5.34
N VAL A 88 6.61 16.99 -5.60
CA VAL A 88 7.31 16.64 -6.86
C VAL A 88 7.51 15.13 -6.96
N LEU A 89 8.03 14.48 -5.90
CA LEU A 89 8.23 13.03 -5.89
C LEU A 89 6.90 12.28 -6.08
N GLU A 90 5.87 12.68 -5.36
CA GLU A 90 4.52 12.11 -5.45
C GLU A 90 3.95 12.28 -6.86
N SER A 91 4.12 13.45 -7.50
CA SER A 91 3.65 13.71 -8.86
C SER A 91 4.33 12.84 -9.93
N ILE A 92 5.55 12.38 -9.66
CA ILE A 92 6.27 11.45 -10.53
C ILE A 92 5.77 10.01 -10.32
N LEU A 93 5.59 9.59 -9.08
CA LEU A 93 5.35 8.18 -8.72
C LEU A 93 3.87 7.80 -8.75
N HIS A 94 2.97 8.61 -8.20
CA HIS A 94 1.55 8.22 -8.04
C HIS A 94 0.86 7.88 -9.36
N PRO A 95 0.99 8.66 -10.45
CA PRO A 95 0.37 8.30 -11.72
C PRO A 95 0.86 6.95 -12.26
N ARG A 96 2.16 6.66 -12.09
CA ARG A 96 2.78 5.42 -12.56
C ARG A 96 2.34 4.20 -11.76
N VAL A 97 2.27 4.34 -10.43
CA VAL A 97 1.72 3.30 -9.54
C VAL A 97 0.28 2.99 -9.91
N PHE A 98 -0.51 4.02 -10.21
CA PHE A 98 -1.89 3.87 -10.61
C PHE A 98 -2.06 3.15 -11.96
N VAL A 99 -1.22 3.50 -12.94
CA VAL A 99 -1.18 2.79 -14.24
C VAL A 99 -0.81 1.33 -14.03
N ALA A 100 0.24 1.06 -13.26
CA ALA A 100 0.69 -0.31 -12.96
C ALA A 100 -0.40 -1.13 -12.26
N LEU A 101 -1.13 -0.54 -11.31
CA LEU A 101 -2.26 -1.19 -10.65
C LEU A 101 -3.33 -1.63 -11.66
N LYS A 102 -3.74 -0.72 -12.56
CA LYS A 102 -4.74 -1.04 -13.60
C LYS A 102 -4.25 -2.11 -14.57
N VAL A 103 -2.99 -2.06 -14.97
CA VAL A 103 -2.39 -3.07 -15.85
C VAL A 103 -2.39 -4.43 -15.18
N GLN A 104 -1.87 -4.53 -13.95
CA GLN A 104 -1.84 -5.81 -13.22
C GLN A 104 -3.25 -6.34 -12.92
N GLN A 105 -4.22 -5.47 -12.62
CA GLN A 105 -5.62 -5.87 -12.45
C GLN A 105 -6.19 -6.48 -13.74
N ALA A 106 -5.92 -5.86 -14.90
CA ALA A 106 -6.38 -6.37 -16.18
C ALA A 106 -5.70 -7.70 -16.55
N GLU A 107 -4.42 -7.84 -16.28
CA GLU A 107 -3.67 -9.08 -16.48
C GLU A 107 -4.18 -10.22 -15.58
N ALA A 108 -4.37 -9.94 -14.30
CA ALA A 108 -4.94 -10.90 -13.36
C ALA A 108 -6.32 -11.40 -13.82
N LYS A 109 -7.15 -10.51 -14.34
CA LYS A 109 -8.44 -10.89 -14.93
C LYS A 109 -8.29 -11.80 -16.14
N LYS A 110 -7.34 -11.52 -17.05
CA LYS A 110 -7.04 -12.35 -18.23
C LYS A 110 -6.50 -13.74 -17.84
N MET A 111 -5.70 -13.80 -16.76
CA MET A 111 -5.14 -15.04 -16.24
C MET A 111 -6.17 -15.90 -15.47
N GLY A 112 -7.41 -15.41 -15.31
CA GLY A 112 -8.49 -16.16 -14.66
C GLY A 112 -8.49 -16.11 -13.13
N PHE A 113 -7.72 -15.20 -12.51
CA PHE A 113 -7.83 -14.98 -11.07
C PHE A 113 -9.24 -14.56 -10.67
N GLU A 114 -9.70 -15.04 -9.54
CA GLU A 114 -11.05 -14.74 -9.04
C GLU A 114 -11.09 -13.47 -8.18
N LEU A 115 -9.97 -13.18 -7.52
CA LEU A 115 -9.82 -12.05 -6.61
C LEU A 115 -8.52 -11.28 -6.91
N PHE A 116 -8.62 -9.96 -6.93
CA PHE A 116 -7.48 -9.03 -6.98
C PHE A 116 -7.43 -8.25 -5.68
N LEU A 117 -6.34 -8.40 -4.92
CA LEU A 117 -6.09 -7.67 -3.69
C LEU A 117 -5.09 -6.55 -3.97
N ALA A 118 -5.48 -5.31 -3.73
CA ALA A 118 -4.60 -4.16 -3.89
C ALA A 118 -4.28 -3.53 -2.54
N GLU A 119 -3.01 -3.60 -2.12
CA GLU A 119 -2.50 -2.86 -0.97
C GLU A 119 -2.13 -1.44 -1.42
N VAL A 120 -2.96 -0.44 -1.03
CA VAL A 120 -2.80 0.96 -1.42
C VAL A 120 -2.89 1.86 -0.17
N PRO A 121 -1.77 2.14 0.50
CA PRO A 121 -1.76 2.90 1.76
C PRO A 121 -2.41 4.28 1.69
N LEU A 122 -2.22 4.99 0.56
CA LEU A 122 -2.69 6.35 0.32
C LEU A 122 -3.91 6.39 -0.61
N HIS A 123 -4.81 5.39 -0.51
CA HIS A 123 -5.96 5.27 -1.40
C HIS A 123 -6.85 6.52 -1.40
N TYR A 124 -7.15 7.04 -0.22
CA TYR A 124 -8.01 8.23 -0.08
C TYR A 124 -7.27 9.54 -0.39
N GLU A 125 -5.99 9.62 0.01
CA GLU A 125 -5.16 10.82 -0.17
C GLU A 125 -4.88 11.11 -1.65
N THR A 126 -4.71 10.08 -2.45
CA THR A 126 -4.40 10.22 -3.88
C THR A 126 -5.63 10.40 -4.75
N GLY A 127 -6.85 10.30 -4.18
CA GLY A 127 -8.09 10.38 -4.95
C GLY A 127 -8.20 9.27 -6.01
N ASN A 128 -7.64 8.10 -5.73
CA ASN A 128 -7.48 7.02 -6.68
C ASN A 128 -8.84 6.49 -7.17
N SER A 129 -9.06 6.51 -8.48
CA SER A 129 -10.31 6.12 -9.13
C SER A 129 -10.33 4.65 -9.59
N VAL A 130 -9.69 3.74 -8.85
CA VAL A 130 -9.86 2.31 -9.13
C VAL A 130 -11.20 1.85 -8.60
N THR A 131 -12.01 1.28 -9.49
CA THR A 131 -13.26 0.65 -9.09
C THR A 131 -12.93 -0.59 -8.25
N ALA A 132 -13.38 -0.60 -7.01
CA ALA A 132 -13.25 -1.71 -6.09
C ALA A 132 -14.64 -2.23 -5.70
N ASP A 133 -14.75 -3.51 -5.48
CA ASP A 133 -15.95 -4.14 -4.93
C ASP A 133 -16.00 -3.99 -3.40
N LEU A 134 -14.83 -3.76 -2.76
CA LEU A 134 -14.72 -3.56 -1.32
C LEU A 134 -13.47 -2.77 -0.98
N ILE A 135 -13.62 -1.74 -0.15
CA ILE A 135 -12.52 -0.98 0.44
C ILE A 135 -12.42 -1.34 1.92
N ILE A 136 -11.29 -1.94 2.29
CA ILE A 136 -11.01 -2.44 3.63
C ILE A 136 -9.97 -1.53 4.27
N VAL A 137 -10.33 -0.88 5.36
CA VAL A 137 -9.39 -0.10 6.17
C VAL A 137 -8.82 -0.97 7.28
N VAL A 138 -7.52 -1.17 7.24
CA VAL A 138 -6.79 -1.77 8.38
C VAL A 138 -6.39 -0.63 9.30
N ALA A 139 -7.01 -0.57 10.47
CA ALA A 139 -6.81 0.44 11.49
C ALA A 139 -6.07 -0.13 12.71
N ALA A 140 -5.39 0.73 13.43
CA ALA A 140 -4.81 0.44 14.74
C ALA A 140 -4.76 1.73 15.54
N SER A 141 -4.78 1.63 16.86
CA SER A 141 -4.58 2.78 17.74
C SER A 141 -3.21 3.44 17.50
N GLN A 142 -3.13 4.73 17.71
CA GLN A 142 -1.87 5.47 17.54
C GLN A 142 -0.74 4.87 18.39
N THR A 143 -1.05 4.45 19.61
CA THR A 143 -0.10 3.77 20.52
C THR A 143 0.51 2.53 19.86
N VAL A 144 -0.31 1.70 19.24
CA VAL A 144 0.14 0.47 18.54
C VAL A 144 0.91 0.82 17.27
N GLN A 145 0.49 1.82 16.53
CA GLN A 145 1.22 2.28 15.34
C GLN A 145 2.62 2.76 15.73
N VAL A 146 2.74 3.65 16.73
CA VAL A 146 4.03 4.18 17.21
C VAL A 146 4.92 3.02 17.69
N TRP A 147 4.41 2.16 18.56
CA TRP A 147 5.16 1.02 19.08
C TRP A 147 5.71 0.13 17.94
N ARG A 148 4.87 -0.23 16.96
CA ARG A 148 5.30 -1.05 15.82
C ARG A 148 6.37 -0.38 14.95
N LEU A 149 6.29 0.93 14.77
CA LEU A 149 7.25 1.68 13.98
C LEU A 149 8.59 1.81 14.70
N MET A 150 8.58 1.99 16.03
CA MET A 150 9.80 1.98 16.86
C MET A 150 10.45 0.60 16.86
N GLU A 151 9.72 -0.44 17.26
CA GLU A 151 10.26 -1.78 17.46
C GLU A 151 10.69 -2.48 16.16
N ARG A 152 9.87 -2.36 15.09
CA ARG A 152 10.12 -3.11 13.85
C ARG A 152 10.94 -2.36 12.82
N ARG A 153 10.98 -1.03 12.87
CA ARG A 153 11.66 -0.18 11.89
C ARG A 153 12.76 0.68 12.49
N GLY A 154 12.93 0.69 13.81
CA GLY A 154 13.93 1.50 14.51
C GLY A 154 13.77 3.01 14.29
N LEU A 155 12.54 3.47 14.05
CA LEU A 155 12.28 4.88 13.79
C LEU A 155 12.18 5.65 15.10
N SER A 156 12.71 6.89 15.12
CA SER A 156 12.55 7.79 16.25
C SER A 156 11.16 8.43 16.28
N GLU A 157 10.71 8.81 17.48
CA GLU A 157 9.41 9.45 17.68
C GLU A 157 9.14 10.65 16.76
N PRO A 158 10.07 11.62 16.57
CA PRO A 158 9.83 12.75 15.68
C PRO A 158 9.57 12.34 14.23
N ILE A 159 10.25 11.29 13.75
CA ILE A 159 10.03 10.75 12.42
C ILE A 159 8.65 10.11 12.31
N ILE A 160 8.25 9.34 13.33
CA ILE A 160 6.95 8.68 13.38
C ILE A 160 5.81 9.71 13.39
N GLU A 161 5.91 10.74 14.23
CA GLU A 161 4.91 11.82 14.26
C GLU A 161 4.73 12.49 12.92
N GLN A 162 5.83 12.80 12.23
CA GLN A 162 5.76 13.40 10.91
C GLN A 162 5.13 12.45 9.87
N MET A 163 5.46 11.16 9.92
CA MET A 163 4.83 10.15 9.05
C MET A 163 3.32 10.06 9.30
N LEU A 164 2.89 10.06 10.55
CA LEU A 164 1.47 10.04 10.91
C LEU A 164 0.76 11.31 10.40
N ARG A 165 1.37 12.48 10.60
CA ARG A 165 0.82 13.77 10.10
C ARG A 165 0.77 13.89 8.58
N SER A 166 1.59 13.13 7.85
CA SER A 166 1.62 13.15 6.38
C SER A 166 0.50 12.32 5.73
N GLN A 167 -0.24 11.57 6.52
CA GLN A 167 -1.39 10.77 6.07
C GLN A 167 -2.68 11.34 6.65
N TRP A 168 -3.81 10.98 6.03
CA TRP A 168 -5.10 11.25 6.64
C TRP A 168 -5.20 10.57 8.02
N PRO A 169 -5.87 11.23 8.99
CA PRO A 169 -6.21 10.59 10.27
C PRO A 169 -6.91 9.25 10.04
N ILE A 170 -6.59 8.27 10.87
CA ILE A 170 -7.16 6.92 10.69
C ILE A 170 -8.68 6.91 10.83
N GLU A 171 -9.22 7.80 11.65
CA GLU A 171 -10.65 7.98 11.86
C GLU A 171 -11.34 8.40 10.54
N ALA A 172 -10.75 9.35 9.81
CA ALA A 172 -11.29 9.81 8.53
C ALA A 172 -11.26 8.71 7.44
N LYS A 173 -10.32 7.77 7.51
CA LYS A 173 -10.29 6.59 6.65
C LYS A 173 -11.34 5.57 7.06
N VAL A 174 -11.51 5.35 8.37
CA VAL A 174 -12.52 4.44 8.95
C VAL A 174 -13.93 4.85 8.55
N GLU A 175 -14.25 6.16 8.60
CA GLU A 175 -15.56 6.69 8.21
C GLU A 175 -15.92 6.41 6.73
N ARG A 176 -14.94 6.18 5.86
CA ARG A 176 -15.11 5.95 4.42
C ARG A 176 -14.98 4.50 4.00
N ALA A 177 -14.67 3.62 4.94
CA ALA A 177 -14.45 2.21 4.68
C ALA A 177 -15.77 1.45 4.48
N ASP A 178 -15.77 0.49 3.56
CA ASP A 178 -16.84 -0.51 3.53
C ASP A 178 -16.69 -1.51 4.67
N VAL A 179 -15.44 -1.82 5.05
CA VAL A 179 -15.11 -2.72 6.18
C VAL A 179 -13.89 -2.19 6.93
N VAL A 180 -13.93 -2.28 8.24
CA VAL A 180 -12.80 -1.94 9.12
C VAL A 180 -12.27 -3.20 9.79
N ILE A 181 -10.96 -3.42 9.68
CA ILE A 181 -10.21 -4.43 10.43
C ILE A 181 -9.40 -3.70 11.50
N TRP A 182 -9.78 -3.85 12.77
CA TRP A 182 -9.08 -3.22 13.88
C TRP A 182 -7.97 -4.12 14.40
N ASN A 183 -6.72 -3.72 14.17
CA ASN A 183 -5.54 -4.56 14.35
C ASN A 183 -4.68 -4.11 15.54
N ASP A 184 -5.25 -4.00 16.71
CA ASP A 184 -4.50 -3.76 17.97
C ASP A 184 -4.07 -5.06 18.65
N GLY A 185 -4.71 -6.17 18.32
CA GLY A 185 -4.46 -7.48 18.86
C GLY A 185 -3.26 -8.21 18.24
N ASP A 186 -3.18 -9.47 18.55
CA ASP A 186 -2.20 -10.41 18.01
C ASP A 186 -2.57 -10.90 16.60
N SER A 187 -1.72 -11.74 16.03
CA SER A 187 -1.93 -12.30 14.70
C SER A 187 -3.15 -13.22 14.62
N ALA A 188 -3.53 -13.88 15.72
CA ALA A 188 -4.70 -14.76 15.76
C ALA A 188 -5.99 -13.94 15.70
N ALA A 189 -6.06 -12.83 16.43
CA ALA A 189 -7.19 -11.91 16.38
C ALA A 189 -7.36 -11.29 14.98
N LEU A 190 -6.26 -10.90 14.33
CA LEU A 190 -6.28 -10.44 12.95
C LEU A 190 -6.81 -11.51 11.99
N ALA A 191 -6.30 -12.72 12.08
CA ALA A 191 -6.71 -13.84 11.23
C ALA A 191 -8.21 -14.17 11.41
N ALA A 192 -8.75 -14.12 12.63
CA ALA A 192 -10.16 -14.36 12.92
C ALA A 192 -11.07 -13.30 12.27
N GLN A 193 -10.70 -12.01 12.33
CA GLN A 193 -11.42 -10.94 11.66
C GLN A 193 -11.44 -11.14 10.14
N LEU A 194 -10.30 -11.50 9.55
CA LEU A 194 -10.17 -11.71 8.10
C LEU A 194 -10.92 -12.97 7.64
N LEU A 195 -10.95 -14.02 8.45
CA LEU A 195 -11.79 -15.18 8.17
C LEU A 195 -13.28 -14.80 8.18
N THR A 196 -13.71 -13.96 9.11
CA THR A 196 -15.09 -13.45 9.15
C THR A 196 -15.38 -12.62 7.90
N LEU A 197 -14.47 -11.72 7.50
CA LEU A 197 -14.58 -10.95 6.27
C LEU A 197 -14.72 -11.87 5.04
N ALA A 198 -13.87 -12.91 4.96
CA ALA A 198 -13.93 -13.86 3.86
C ALA A 198 -15.30 -14.58 3.79
N ARG A 199 -15.85 -14.99 4.95
CA ARG A 199 -17.17 -15.64 5.02
C ARG A 199 -18.32 -14.71 4.61
N GLN A 200 -18.23 -13.43 4.89
CA GLN A 200 -19.30 -12.46 4.62
C GLN A 200 -19.28 -11.95 3.18
N HIS A 201 -18.11 -11.67 2.64
CA HIS A 201 -17.95 -10.95 1.36
C HIS A 201 -17.37 -11.81 0.24
N TRP A 202 -16.68 -12.90 0.58
CA TRP A 202 -16.16 -13.84 -0.39
C TRP A 202 -17.03 -15.09 -0.44
N HIS A 203 -17.92 -15.19 -1.42
CA HIS A 203 -18.68 -16.39 -1.67
C HIS A 203 -17.94 -17.28 -2.66
N ASP A 204 -17.60 -18.48 -2.24
CA ASP A 204 -17.06 -19.52 -3.11
C ASP A 204 -18.17 -19.98 -4.06
N GLU A 205 -18.17 -19.47 -5.29
CA GLU A 205 -19.14 -19.87 -6.31
C GLU A 205 -19.03 -21.35 -6.68
N SER A 206 -17.88 -22.00 -6.41
CA SER A 206 -17.68 -23.44 -6.65
C SER A 206 -18.56 -24.31 -5.74
N LYS A 207 -19.05 -23.77 -4.62
CA LYS A 207 -19.96 -24.47 -3.70
C LYS A 207 -21.46 -24.32 -4.06
N ARG A 208 -21.75 -23.54 -5.11
CA ARG A 208 -23.11 -23.43 -5.67
C ARG A 208 -23.29 -24.39 -6.86
N LYS A 209 -23.03 -25.70 -6.68
CA LYS A 209 -23.62 -26.70 -7.58
C LYS A 209 -24.86 -27.26 -6.93
N PRO A 210 -26.00 -27.28 -7.66
CA PRO A 210 -27.19 -27.96 -7.22
C PRO A 210 -26.96 -29.47 -7.11
#